data_d2cdd103f232f657e58fd8874d72d640
#
_entry.id   d2cdd103f232f657e58fd8874d72d640
#
_cell.length_a   1.000
_cell.length_b   1.000
_cell.length_c   1.000
_cell.angle_alpha   90.00
_cell.angle_beta   90.00
_cell.angle_gamma   90.00
#
_symmetry.space_group_name_H-M   'P 1'
#
loop_
_entity.id
_entity.type
_entity.pdbx_description
1 polymer ?
#
loop_
_entity_poly.entity_id
_entity_poly.type
_entity_poly.pdbx_seq_one_letter_code
_entity_poly.pdbx_strand_id
1 'polypeptide(L)'
;MELLNHAAHLYHSFSHLSHSLSEAHDEMLPTAFHRATETVTHLRRKLPQHLATPRVAIVCGSGLGGLVDLVDAEGREEWKYEDVPGFPKSTVVGHAGKLVFGTMSETKIPVVLLVGRAHFYEGHSMDTVTFATRVCKVLGVETMLLTNAAGGLNSAYEVGDIVCLNDHLNLAGLVGFHPLRGQNEEDFGVRFPPLSDAYDLSLRQLAYTSWQQLRTQQPSNRKMHEGVYAFVAGPTYETRAECRMLSNLGADVVGMSTVPEIIVARHSGMRVLAFSLVTNKAVLDSVPKGDDPSLQGLSREQLAERLSRGVANHEEVLEAGKQAAIDMQGLVLRIVGQL
;
A
#
# COMPACT_ATOMS: atom_id res chain seq x y z
N MET A 1 48.57 -10.57 40.57
CA MET A 1 48.00 -9.22 40.55
C MET A 1 48.24 -8.49 39.22
N GLU A 2 49.38 -8.63 38.57
CA GLU A 2 49.68 -7.96 37.28
C GLU A 2 48.82 -8.42 36.11
N LEU A 3 48.44 -9.71 36.00
CA LEU A 3 47.58 -10.25 34.96
C LEU A 3 46.14 -9.74 35.01
N LEU A 4 45.61 -9.46 36.22
CA LEU A 4 44.27 -8.91 36.40
C LEU A 4 44.21 -7.43 36.01
N ASN A 5 45.27 -6.67 36.24
CA ASN A 5 45.36 -5.27 35.82
C ASN A 5 45.51 -5.12 34.29
N HIS A 6 46.21 -6.07 33.66
CA HIS A 6 46.35 -6.07 32.20
C HIS A 6 44.99 -6.38 31.49
N ALA A 7 44.20 -7.32 32.04
CA ALA A 7 42.87 -7.66 31.52
C ALA A 7 41.85 -6.50 31.69
N ALA A 8 41.92 -5.78 32.83
CA ALA A 8 41.09 -4.60 33.07
C ALA A 8 41.43 -3.44 32.11
N HIS A 9 42.73 -3.25 31.82
CA HIS A 9 43.16 -2.22 30.86
C HIS A 9 42.73 -2.55 29.43
N LEU A 10 42.79 -3.81 29.00
CA LEU A 10 42.30 -4.27 27.71
C LEU A 10 40.78 -4.13 27.60
N TYR A 11 40.03 -4.45 28.64
CA TYR A 11 38.59 -4.31 28.68
C TYR A 11 38.14 -2.84 28.57
N HIS A 12 38.79 -1.93 29.28
CA HIS A 12 38.56 -0.48 29.17
C HIS A 12 38.94 0.06 27.79
N SER A 13 40.03 -0.38 27.20
CA SER A 13 40.42 0.03 25.83
C SER A 13 39.46 -0.49 24.79
N PHE A 14 38.96 -1.73 24.90
CA PHE A 14 37.94 -2.28 23.99
C PHE A 14 36.58 -1.61 24.16
N SER A 15 36.17 -1.26 25.39
CA SER A 15 34.92 -0.53 25.62
C SER A 15 34.97 0.90 25.07
N HIS A 16 36.10 1.59 25.18
CA HIS A 16 36.28 2.91 24.54
C HIS A 16 36.36 2.84 23.01
N LEU A 17 37.00 1.80 22.44
CA LEU A 17 36.99 1.60 21.00
C LEU A 17 35.58 1.23 20.47
N SER A 18 34.83 0.39 21.18
CA SER A 18 33.48 0.03 20.80
C SER A 18 32.51 1.23 20.92
N HIS A 19 32.68 2.11 21.92
CA HIS A 19 31.93 3.35 22.03
C HIS A 19 32.30 4.34 20.92
N SER A 20 33.61 4.56 20.66
CA SER A 20 34.04 5.46 19.59
C SER A 20 33.70 4.92 18.19
N LEU A 21 33.69 3.60 17.99
CA LEU A 21 33.24 3.00 16.74
C LEU A 21 31.69 3.02 16.59
N SER A 22 30.92 2.98 17.69
CA SER A 22 29.48 3.19 17.67
C SER A 22 29.13 4.67 17.45
N GLU A 23 29.88 5.59 18.03
CA GLU A 23 29.72 7.03 17.77
C GLU A 23 30.23 7.45 16.40
N ALA A 24 31.23 6.81 15.83
CA ALA A 24 31.69 7.05 14.46
C ALA A 24 30.79 6.39 13.39
N HIS A 25 29.96 5.40 13.75
CA HIS A 25 28.94 4.82 12.86
C HIS A 25 27.60 5.57 12.96
N ASP A 26 27.43 6.44 13.94
CA ASP A 26 26.34 7.41 14.04
C ASP A 26 26.63 8.71 13.24
N GLU A 27 27.62 8.70 12.31
CA GLU A 27 27.68 9.67 11.22
C GLU A 27 26.48 9.40 10.29
N MET A 28 25.34 9.77 10.85
CA MET A 28 24.09 10.21 10.26
C MET A 28 23.87 9.74 8.81
N LEU A 29 23.35 8.53 8.68
CA LEU A 29 22.57 8.23 7.48
C LEU A 29 21.53 9.35 7.32
N PRO A 30 21.39 9.95 6.13
CA PRO A 30 20.48 11.06 5.95
C PRO A 30 19.06 10.62 6.33
N THR A 31 18.36 11.46 7.09
CA THR A 31 16.98 11.20 7.54
C THR A 31 16.07 10.94 6.33
N ALA A 32 14.92 10.32 6.52
CA ALA A 32 13.98 10.12 5.43
C ALA A 32 13.48 11.46 4.88
N PHE A 33 13.38 12.50 5.72
CA PHE A 33 13.04 13.85 5.27
C PHE A 33 14.12 14.45 4.36
N HIS A 34 15.40 14.30 4.74
CA HIS A 34 16.51 14.77 3.91
C HIS A 34 16.52 14.07 2.53
N ARG A 35 16.44 12.73 2.53
CA ARG A 35 16.37 11.92 1.30
C ARG A 35 15.17 12.30 0.42
N ALA A 36 13.98 12.47 1.01
CA ALA A 36 12.79 12.90 0.28
C ALA A 36 12.95 14.30 -0.31
N THR A 37 13.61 15.22 0.43
CA THR A 37 13.90 16.59 -0.03
C THR A 37 14.86 16.60 -1.20
N GLU A 38 15.90 15.76 -1.17
CA GLU A 38 16.82 15.60 -2.31
C GLU A 38 16.10 15.09 -3.55
N THR A 39 15.24 14.05 -3.38
CA THR A 39 14.41 13.50 -4.45
C THR A 39 13.50 14.56 -5.06
N VAL A 40 12.79 15.31 -4.22
CA VAL A 40 11.88 16.38 -4.67
C VAL A 40 12.65 17.50 -5.38
N THR A 41 13.83 17.88 -4.87
CA THR A 41 14.69 18.86 -5.51
C THR A 41 15.12 18.40 -6.91
N HIS A 42 15.46 17.11 -7.07
CA HIS A 42 15.78 16.53 -8.36
C HIS A 42 14.58 16.58 -9.32
N LEU A 43 13.40 16.20 -8.87
CA LEU A 43 12.17 16.22 -9.67
C LEU A 43 11.79 17.65 -10.08
N ARG A 44 11.78 18.61 -9.14
CA ARG A 44 11.40 20.01 -9.39
C ARG A 44 12.30 20.74 -10.39
N ARG A 45 13.57 20.35 -10.47
CA ARG A 45 14.50 20.94 -11.48
C ARG A 45 14.14 20.57 -12.91
N LYS A 46 13.39 19.50 -13.11
CA LYS A 46 13.10 18.92 -14.42
C LYS A 46 11.62 19.00 -14.79
N LEU A 47 10.73 19.07 -13.79
CA LEU A 47 9.30 19.18 -14.01
C LEU A 47 8.89 20.60 -14.40
N PRO A 48 7.91 20.75 -15.31
CA PRO A 48 7.24 22.04 -15.54
C PRO A 48 6.67 22.59 -14.21
N GLN A 49 6.75 23.91 -14.04
CA GLN A 49 6.39 24.57 -12.77
C GLN A 49 4.98 24.22 -12.30
N HIS A 50 4.01 24.10 -13.20
CA HIS A 50 2.61 23.78 -12.88
C HIS A 50 2.40 22.33 -12.40
N LEU A 51 3.36 21.43 -12.64
CA LEU A 51 3.36 20.04 -12.17
C LEU A 51 4.26 19.81 -10.95
N ALA A 52 5.05 20.80 -10.56
CA ALA A 52 6.06 20.64 -9.50
C ALA A 52 5.47 20.58 -8.08
N THR A 53 4.18 20.86 -7.93
CA THR A 53 3.41 20.78 -6.67
C THR A 53 2.06 20.11 -6.89
N PRO A 54 2.03 18.79 -7.10
CA PRO A 54 0.79 18.06 -7.28
C PRO A 54 -0.02 18.10 -5.97
N ARG A 55 -1.35 18.33 -6.09
CA ARG A 55 -2.25 18.33 -4.93
C ARG A 55 -2.71 16.95 -4.52
N VAL A 56 -2.79 16.03 -5.49
CA VAL A 56 -3.30 14.69 -5.29
C VAL A 56 -2.24 13.67 -5.73
N ALA A 57 -1.96 12.69 -4.87
CA ALA A 57 -1.21 11.49 -5.24
C ALA A 57 -2.16 10.30 -5.40
N ILE A 58 -1.96 9.51 -6.45
CA ILE A 58 -2.75 8.32 -6.72
C ILE A 58 -1.82 7.10 -6.80
N VAL A 59 -2.00 6.14 -5.90
CA VAL A 59 -1.24 4.88 -5.92
C VAL A 59 -2.02 3.83 -6.70
N CYS A 60 -1.45 3.41 -7.84
CA CYS A 60 -2.03 2.39 -8.69
C CYS A 60 -1.57 1.00 -8.25
N GLY A 61 -2.49 0.21 -7.68
CA GLY A 61 -2.24 -1.16 -7.26
C GLY A 61 -2.25 -2.17 -8.40
N SER A 62 -2.07 -3.45 -8.07
CA SER A 62 -2.05 -4.56 -9.03
C SER A 62 -3.34 -4.59 -9.88
N GLY A 63 -3.19 -4.68 -11.19
CA GLY A 63 -4.30 -4.66 -12.14
C GLY A 63 -4.90 -3.27 -12.42
N LEU A 64 -4.53 -2.22 -11.66
CA LEU A 64 -5.10 -0.88 -11.76
C LEU A 64 -4.16 0.16 -12.40
N GLY A 65 -3.11 -0.29 -13.08
CA GLY A 65 -2.17 0.56 -13.81
C GLY A 65 -2.80 1.44 -14.90
N GLY A 66 -3.96 1.05 -15.42
CA GLY A 66 -4.74 1.82 -16.39
C GLY A 66 -5.28 3.17 -15.89
N LEU A 67 -5.18 3.46 -14.58
CA LEU A 67 -5.47 4.80 -14.04
C LEU A 67 -4.58 5.89 -14.66
N VAL A 68 -3.44 5.52 -15.22
CA VAL A 68 -2.55 6.45 -15.97
C VAL A 68 -3.26 7.08 -17.17
N ASP A 69 -4.19 6.37 -17.80
CA ASP A 69 -4.92 6.85 -18.97
C ASP A 69 -5.86 8.04 -18.65
N LEU A 70 -6.11 8.29 -17.36
CA LEU A 70 -6.90 9.44 -16.88
C LEU A 70 -6.08 10.74 -16.83
N VAL A 71 -4.77 10.65 -16.87
CA VAL A 71 -3.89 11.82 -16.90
C VAL A 71 -3.88 12.40 -18.32
N ASP A 72 -4.11 13.69 -18.43
CA ASP A 72 -4.07 14.38 -19.72
C ASP A 72 -2.80 14.03 -20.49
N ALA A 73 -2.94 13.71 -21.76
CA ALA A 73 -1.80 13.32 -22.60
C ALA A 73 -0.85 14.52 -22.86
N GLU A 74 -1.43 15.73 -22.95
CA GLU A 74 -0.68 16.95 -23.17
C GLU A 74 0.01 17.40 -21.87
N GLY A 75 1.31 17.57 -21.94
CA GLY A 75 2.14 18.03 -20.81
C GLY A 75 2.37 16.96 -19.73
N ARG A 76 2.04 15.69 -19.99
CA ARG A 76 2.31 14.59 -19.08
C ARG A 76 3.79 14.25 -19.05
N GLU A 77 4.36 14.10 -17.83
CA GLU A 77 5.75 13.74 -17.57
C GLU A 77 5.82 12.36 -16.91
N GLU A 78 6.64 11.45 -17.44
CA GLU A 78 6.81 10.09 -16.93
C GLU A 78 8.25 9.82 -16.52
N TRP A 79 8.45 9.25 -15.33
CA TRP A 79 9.75 8.99 -14.73
C TRP A 79 9.80 7.56 -14.21
N LYS A 80 10.71 6.73 -14.71
CA LYS A 80 10.91 5.40 -14.12
C LYS A 80 11.47 5.56 -12.69
N TYR A 81 11.07 4.68 -11.78
CA TYR A 81 11.58 4.70 -10.40
C TYR A 81 13.11 4.59 -10.34
N GLU A 82 13.72 3.82 -11.25
CA GLU A 82 15.17 3.68 -11.33
C GLU A 82 15.91 4.99 -11.67
N ASP A 83 15.22 5.96 -12.30
CA ASP A 83 15.76 7.27 -12.68
C ASP A 83 15.49 8.34 -11.60
N VAL A 84 14.76 7.98 -10.53
CA VAL A 84 14.39 8.88 -9.43
C VAL A 84 15.22 8.53 -8.19
N PRO A 85 16.05 9.44 -7.68
CA PRO A 85 16.88 9.18 -6.51
C PRO A 85 16.06 8.65 -5.32
N GLY A 86 16.54 7.61 -4.67
CA GLY A 86 15.93 7.01 -3.47
C GLY A 86 14.69 6.14 -3.70
N PHE A 87 14.13 6.10 -4.92
CA PHE A 87 12.98 5.23 -5.19
C PHE A 87 13.41 3.75 -5.28
N PRO A 88 12.62 2.85 -4.67
CA PRO A 88 12.88 1.42 -4.76
C PRO A 88 12.55 0.89 -6.16
N LYS A 89 13.28 -0.13 -6.59
CA LYS A 89 12.89 -0.90 -7.78
C LYS A 89 11.69 -1.77 -7.44
N SER A 90 10.65 -1.75 -8.26
CA SER A 90 9.54 -2.70 -8.17
C SER A 90 9.89 -3.97 -8.93
N THR A 91 9.69 -5.14 -8.31
CA THR A 91 9.95 -6.47 -8.91
C THR A 91 8.66 -7.22 -9.19
N VAL A 92 7.52 -6.69 -8.79
CA VAL A 92 6.20 -7.34 -8.92
C VAL A 92 5.70 -7.24 -10.37
N VAL A 93 5.30 -8.37 -10.94
CA VAL A 93 4.68 -8.44 -12.27
C VAL A 93 3.40 -7.60 -12.29
N GLY A 94 3.26 -6.73 -13.30
CA GLY A 94 2.12 -5.81 -13.41
C GLY A 94 2.34 -4.43 -12.80
N HIS A 95 3.48 -4.20 -12.12
CA HIS A 95 3.88 -2.89 -11.64
C HIS A 95 4.87 -2.24 -12.62
N ALA A 96 4.49 -1.12 -13.24
CA ALA A 96 5.34 -0.45 -14.22
C ALA A 96 6.54 0.29 -13.59
N GLY A 97 6.50 0.54 -12.27
CA GLY A 97 7.59 1.19 -11.54
C GLY A 97 7.90 2.60 -12.05
N LYS A 98 6.88 3.45 -12.18
CA LYS A 98 7.06 4.83 -12.67
C LYS A 98 6.20 5.84 -11.92
N LEU A 99 6.69 7.09 -11.86
CA LEU A 99 5.91 8.28 -11.52
C LEU A 99 5.32 8.87 -12.80
N VAL A 100 4.08 9.33 -12.73
CA VAL A 100 3.44 10.06 -13.82
C VAL A 100 2.89 11.35 -13.25
N PHE A 101 3.40 12.48 -13.71
CA PHE A 101 2.92 13.81 -13.36
C PHE A 101 2.07 14.36 -14.49
N GLY A 102 1.01 15.05 -14.16
CA GLY A 102 0.14 15.68 -15.14
C GLY A 102 -1.08 16.32 -14.49
N THR A 103 -2.07 16.64 -15.30
CA THR A 103 -3.36 17.14 -14.83
C THR A 103 -4.46 16.12 -15.10
N MET A 104 -5.50 16.15 -14.29
CA MET A 104 -6.68 15.29 -14.45
C MET A 104 -7.94 16.14 -14.37
N SER A 105 -8.99 15.64 -15.02
CA SER A 105 -10.34 16.23 -15.06
C SER A 105 -10.42 17.55 -15.84
N GLU A 106 -11.65 18.06 -16.02
CA GLU A 106 -11.89 19.36 -16.64
C GLU A 106 -11.30 20.52 -15.85
N THR A 107 -11.19 20.36 -14.52
CA THR A 107 -10.61 21.36 -13.61
C THR A 107 -9.07 21.39 -13.62
N LYS A 108 -8.43 20.49 -14.39
CA LYS A 108 -6.96 20.43 -14.53
C LYS A 108 -6.22 20.34 -13.20
N ILE A 109 -6.71 19.50 -12.28
CA ILE A 109 -6.05 19.28 -10.99
C ILE A 109 -4.66 18.66 -11.21
N PRO A 110 -3.56 19.26 -10.68
CA PRO A 110 -2.25 18.66 -10.74
C PRO A 110 -2.15 17.41 -9.88
N VAL A 111 -1.74 16.29 -10.49
CA VAL A 111 -1.66 14.99 -9.86
C VAL A 111 -0.29 14.35 -10.06
N VAL A 112 0.07 13.44 -9.15
CA VAL A 112 1.16 12.48 -9.34
C VAL A 112 0.61 11.06 -9.17
N LEU A 113 0.83 10.20 -10.16
CA LEU A 113 0.49 8.79 -10.07
C LEU A 113 1.74 7.97 -9.76
N LEU A 114 1.62 7.11 -8.77
CA LEU A 114 2.61 6.09 -8.44
C LEU A 114 2.14 4.78 -9.09
N VAL A 115 2.72 4.45 -10.26
CA VAL A 115 2.30 3.30 -11.07
C VAL A 115 3.08 2.06 -10.64
N GLY A 116 2.59 1.42 -9.59
CA GLY A 116 3.25 0.36 -8.84
C GLY A 116 3.81 0.86 -7.51
N ARG A 117 4.14 -0.07 -6.65
CA ARG A 117 4.69 0.17 -5.31
C ARG A 117 5.70 -0.89 -4.93
N ALA A 118 6.54 -0.60 -3.94
CA ALA A 118 7.36 -1.58 -3.27
C ALA A 118 6.55 -2.30 -2.18
N HIS A 119 6.80 -3.60 -1.97
CA HIS A 119 6.14 -4.37 -0.93
C HIS A 119 7.15 -4.91 0.09
N PHE A 120 6.67 -5.14 1.29
CA PHE A 120 7.49 -5.69 2.36
C PHE A 120 8.00 -7.10 2.00
N TYR A 121 7.17 -7.93 1.34
CA TYR A 121 7.55 -9.28 0.92
C TYR A 121 8.62 -9.33 -0.18
N GLU A 122 8.94 -8.22 -0.83
CA GLU A 122 10.07 -8.13 -1.77
C GLU A 122 11.42 -8.00 -1.04
N GLY A 123 11.44 -8.00 0.30
CA GLY A 123 12.63 -7.85 1.13
C GLY A 123 12.97 -6.39 1.47
N HIS A 124 12.11 -5.45 1.10
CA HIS A 124 12.27 -4.03 1.43
C HIS A 124 11.96 -3.74 2.91
N SER A 125 12.68 -2.79 3.51
CA SER A 125 12.34 -2.25 4.82
C SER A 125 11.03 -1.44 4.76
N MET A 126 10.36 -1.26 5.90
CA MET A 126 9.16 -0.39 5.97
C MET A 126 9.46 1.06 5.59
N ASP A 127 10.67 1.55 5.86
CA ASP A 127 11.13 2.86 5.41
C ASP A 127 11.17 2.94 3.87
N THR A 128 11.73 1.93 3.21
CA THR A 128 11.75 1.83 1.74
C THR A 128 10.34 1.72 1.14
N VAL A 129 9.49 0.87 1.72
CA VAL A 129 8.09 0.67 1.28
C VAL A 129 7.30 1.99 1.30
N THR A 130 7.56 2.84 2.29
CA THR A 130 6.82 4.09 2.50
C THR A 130 7.53 5.34 1.98
N PHE A 131 8.72 5.20 1.39
CA PHE A 131 9.51 6.34 0.92
C PHE A 131 8.77 7.20 -0.11
N ALA A 132 8.09 6.58 -1.06
CA ALA A 132 7.29 7.29 -2.07
C ALA A 132 6.20 8.17 -1.43
N THR A 133 5.57 7.71 -0.33
CA THR A 133 4.58 8.49 0.43
C THR A 133 5.22 9.73 1.08
N ARG A 134 6.44 9.61 1.61
CA ARG A 134 7.20 10.73 2.18
C ARG A 134 7.58 11.75 1.10
N VAL A 135 7.98 11.28 -0.08
CA VAL A 135 8.24 12.14 -1.25
C VAL A 135 6.98 12.90 -1.66
N CYS A 136 5.81 12.25 -1.69
CA CYS A 136 4.53 12.91 -1.97
C CYS A 136 4.26 14.06 -0.99
N LYS A 137 4.53 13.87 0.31
CA LYS A 137 4.39 14.93 1.30
C LYS A 137 5.29 16.13 1.01
N VAL A 138 6.57 15.90 0.71
CA VAL A 138 7.53 16.97 0.42
C VAL A 138 7.23 17.66 -0.93
N LEU A 139 6.62 16.96 -1.89
CA LEU A 139 6.08 17.54 -3.12
C LEU A 139 4.91 18.52 -2.87
N GLY A 140 4.23 18.42 -1.72
CA GLY A 140 3.10 19.28 -1.37
C GLY A 140 1.73 18.60 -1.56
N VAL A 141 1.70 17.28 -1.69
CA VAL A 141 0.46 16.51 -1.79
C VAL A 141 -0.40 16.71 -0.55
N GLU A 142 -1.66 17.06 -0.75
CA GLU A 142 -2.68 17.25 0.29
C GLU A 142 -3.53 15.99 0.51
N THR A 143 -3.82 15.29 -0.58
CA THR A 143 -4.71 14.10 -0.57
C THR A 143 -4.01 12.93 -1.25
N MET A 144 -4.01 11.78 -0.57
CA MET A 144 -3.50 10.53 -1.11
C MET A 144 -4.63 9.56 -1.35
N LEU A 145 -4.83 9.16 -2.61
CA LEU A 145 -5.79 8.16 -3.03
C LEU A 145 -5.03 6.86 -3.30
N LEU A 146 -5.36 5.80 -2.59
CA LEU A 146 -4.66 4.52 -2.73
C LEU A 146 -5.62 3.46 -3.29
N THR A 147 -5.11 2.68 -4.23
CA THR A 147 -5.84 1.51 -4.75
C THR A 147 -5.01 0.24 -4.56
N ASN A 148 -5.70 -0.87 -4.33
CA ASN A 148 -5.07 -2.18 -4.22
C ASN A 148 -6.01 -3.30 -4.69
N ALA A 149 -5.44 -4.48 -4.91
CA ALA A 149 -6.14 -5.75 -5.01
C ALA A 149 -6.18 -6.41 -3.63
N ALA A 150 -7.30 -7.03 -3.28
CA ALA A 150 -7.49 -7.69 -1.99
C ALA A 150 -8.35 -8.95 -2.11
N GLY A 151 -8.09 -9.93 -1.24
CA GLY A 151 -8.96 -11.08 -1.03
C GLY A 151 -10.19 -10.71 -0.21
N GLY A 152 -11.39 -11.10 -0.66
CA GLY A 152 -12.64 -10.87 0.05
C GLY A 152 -12.83 -11.86 1.20
N LEU A 153 -12.90 -11.37 2.42
CA LEU A 153 -13.22 -12.15 3.65
C LEU A 153 -14.72 -12.08 3.96
N ASN A 154 -15.37 -10.97 3.59
CA ASN A 154 -16.80 -10.81 3.77
C ASN A 154 -17.56 -11.58 2.70
N SER A 155 -18.42 -12.53 3.11
CA SER A 155 -19.16 -13.38 2.20
C SER A 155 -20.19 -12.67 1.31
N ALA A 156 -20.56 -11.43 1.67
CA ALA A 156 -21.46 -10.58 0.88
C ALA A 156 -20.78 -9.88 -0.30
N TYR A 157 -19.44 -9.89 -0.35
CA TYR A 157 -18.68 -9.25 -1.42
C TYR A 157 -18.43 -10.23 -2.56
N GLU A 158 -18.54 -9.74 -3.79
CA GLU A 158 -18.28 -10.52 -5.00
C GLU A 158 -16.96 -10.09 -5.65
N VAL A 159 -16.35 -11.02 -6.41
CA VAL A 159 -15.17 -10.69 -7.22
C VAL A 159 -15.50 -9.55 -8.17
N GLY A 160 -14.68 -8.53 -8.15
CA GLY A 160 -14.89 -7.30 -8.90
C GLY A 160 -15.57 -6.18 -8.12
N ASP A 161 -16.13 -6.42 -6.94
CA ASP A 161 -16.66 -5.35 -6.10
C ASP A 161 -15.54 -4.43 -5.61
N ILE A 162 -15.89 -3.17 -5.36
CA ILE A 162 -14.98 -2.15 -4.81
C ILE A 162 -15.31 -1.97 -3.33
N VAL A 163 -14.29 -1.91 -2.49
CA VAL A 163 -14.43 -1.61 -1.06
C VAL A 163 -13.75 -0.29 -0.77
N CYS A 164 -14.53 0.74 -0.42
CA CYS A 164 -14.04 1.98 0.14
C CYS A 164 -13.59 1.69 1.59
N LEU A 165 -12.31 1.79 1.86
CA LEU A 165 -11.77 1.45 3.18
C LEU A 165 -12.15 2.51 4.21
N ASN A 166 -12.63 2.07 5.36
CA ASN A 166 -13.01 2.92 6.49
C ASN A 166 -12.15 2.67 7.74
N ASP A 167 -11.46 1.52 7.81
CA ASP A 167 -10.51 1.19 8.88
C ASP A 167 -9.56 0.08 8.44
N HIS A 168 -8.58 -0.26 9.29
CA HIS A 168 -7.65 -1.35 9.02
C HIS A 168 -7.19 -2.10 10.27
N LEU A 169 -6.77 -3.35 10.08
CA LEU A 169 -6.02 -4.15 11.04
C LEU A 169 -4.57 -4.25 10.55
N ASN A 170 -3.62 -3.67 11.28
CA ASN A 170 -2.19 -3.72 10.94
C ASN A 170 -1.51 -4.89 11.66
N LEU A 171 -1.69 -6.14 11.18
CA LEU A 171 -1.13 -7.31 11.83
C LEU A 171 0.40 -7.33 11.79
N ALA A 172 1.02 -6.90 10.70
CA ALA A 172 2.47 -6.78 10.60
C ALA A 172 3.02 -5.76 11.63
N GLY A 173 2.29 -4.67 11.87
CA GLY A 173 2.65 -3.67 12.88
C GLY A 173 2.58 -4.22 14.30
N LEU A 174 1.62 -5.11 14.60
CA LEU A 174 1.49 -5.75 15.92
C LEU A 174 2.71 -6.62 16.27
N VAL A 175 3.41 -7.16 15.28
CA VAL A 175 4.62 -7.98 15.48
C VAL A 175 5.92 -7.20 15.21
N GLY A 176 5.84 -5.86 15.13
CA GLY A 176 7.00 -4.99 15.10
C GLY A 176 7.38 -4.43 13.72
N PHE A 177 6.72 -4.83 12.65
CA PHE A 177 6.95 -4.28 11.29
C PHE A 177 6.07 -3.03 11.07
N HIS A 178 6.42 -1.94 11.77
CA HIS A 178 5.66 -0.70 11.74
C HIS A 178 6.48 0.43 11.09
N PRO A 179 5.92 1.20 10.14
CA PRO A 179 6.67 2.21 9.36
C PRO A 179 7.17 3.40 10.19
N LEU A 180 6.61 3.63 11.38
CA LEU A 180 7.03 4.69 12.31
C LEU A 180 7.85 4.14 13.50
N ARG A 181 8.32 2.89 13.41
CA ARG A 181 9.21 2.34 14.43
C ARG A 181 10.61 2.95 14.30
N GLY A 182 11.18 3.39 15.42
CA GLY A 182 12.48 4.05 15.47
C GLY A 182 12.38 5.48 15.93
N GLN A 183 13.37 6.31 15.60
CA GLN A 183 13.37 7.73 15.89
C GLN A 183 12.26 8.45 15.11
N ASN A 184 11.58 9.40 15.75
CA ASN A 184 10.60 10.23 15.07
C ASN A 184 11.29 11.28 14.19
N GLU A 185 10.75 11.53 13.02
CA GLU A 185 11.13 12.65 12.16
C GLU A 185 10.02 13.72 12.24
N GLU A 186 10.25 14.72 13.10
CA GLU A 186 9.24 15.75 13.44
C GLU A 186 8.85 16.61 12.23
N ASP A 187 9.72 16.71 11.21
CA ASP A 187 9.42 17.35 9.94
C ASP A 187 8.22 16.72 9.20
N PHE A 188 7.94 15.44 9.46
CA PHE A 188 6.75 14.79 8.93
C PHE A 188 5.56 14.88 9.88
N GLY A 189 5.77 14.76 11.19
CA GLY A 189 4.66 14.80 12.14
C GLY A 189 5.02 14.37 13.56
N VAL A 190 3.98 14.28 14.40
CA VAL A 190 4.13 13.96 15.82
C VAL A 190 4.51 12.51 16.05
N ARG A 191 5.21 12.22 17.15
CA ARG A 191 5.67 10.87 17.52
C ARG A 191 4.54 9.84 17.63
N PHE A 192 3.36 10.25 18.07
CA PHE A 192 2.20 9.40 18.30
C PHE A 192 0.99 9.95 17.53
N PRO A 193 0.91 9.73 16.20
CA PRO A 193 -0.21 10.20 15.40
C PRO A 193 -1.47 9.38 15.72
N PRO A 194 -2.65 10.02 15.86
CA PRO A 194 -3.92 9.30 15.94
C PRO A 194 -4.25 8.65 14.59
N LEU A 195 -4.84 7.46 14.61
CA LEU A 195 -5.27 6.73 13.40
C LEU A 195 -6.78 6.40 13.42
N SER A 196 -7.50 6.79 14.48
CA SER A 196 -8.96 6.59 14.55
C SER A 196 -9.74 7.34 13.46
N ASP A 197 -9.12 8.34 12.84
CA ASP A 197 -9.64 9.12 11.72
C ASP A 197 -8.78 8.95 10.45
N ALA A 198 -8.08 7.83 10.32
CA ALA A 198 -7.11 7.62 9.23
C ALA A 198 -7.74 7.74 7.84
N TYR A 199 -8.99 7.33 7.70
CA TYR A 199 -9.74 7.38 6.44
C TYR A 199 -10.72 8.54 6.47
N ASP A 200 -10.43 9.60 5.72
CA ASP A 200 -11.19 10.86 5.74
C ASP A 200 -12.66 10.65 5.38
N LEU A 201 -13.56 10.99 6.34
CA LEU A 201 -14.99 10.78 6.18
C LEU A 201 -15.58 11.58 5.02
N SER A 202 -15.13 12.81 4.80
CA SER A 202 -15.67 13.64 3.73
C SER A 202 -15.23 13.13 2.35
N LEU A 203 -14.03 12.57 2.23
CA LEU A 203 -13.58 11.90 1.00
C LEU A 203 -14.36 10.60 0.75
N ARG A 204 -14.71 9.85 1.80
CA ARG A 204 -15.58 8.66 1.66
C ARG A 204 -16.98 9.04 1.22
N GLN A 205 -17.57 10.10 1.78
CA GLN A 205 -18.85 10.65 1.33
C GLN A 205 -18.79 11.08 -0.15
N LEU A 206 -17.72 11.77 -0.55
CA LEU A 206 -17.49 12.15 -1.94
C LEU A 206 -17.39 10.92 -2.85
N ALA A 207 -16.69 9.86 -2.42
CA ALA A 207 -16.60 8.61 -3.16
C ALA A 207 -17.98 7.97 -3.39
N TYR A 208 -18.83 7.92 -2.36
CA TYR A 208 -20.20 7.40 -2.49
C TYR A 208 -21.06 8.21 -3.45
N THR A 209 -21.03 9.53 -3.34
CA THR A 209 -21.76 10.41 -4.25
C THR A 209 -21.27 10.23 -5.69
N SER A 210 -19.96 10.17 -5.89
CA SER A 210 -19.35 9.95 -7.20
C SER A 210 -19.72 8.58 -7.79
N TRP A 211 -19.78 7.55 -6.94
CA TRP A 211 -20.20 6.20 -7.33
C TRP A 211 -21.67 6.16 -7.77
N GLN A 212 -22.57 6.79 -7.03
CA GLN A 212 -23.98 6.87 -7.39
C GLN A 212 -24.17 7.58 -8.72
N GLN A 213 -23.48 8.69 -8.96
CA GLN A 213 -23.52 9.42 -10.23
C GLN A 213 -22.98 8.56 -11.38
N LEU A 214 -21.86 7.85 -11.15
CA LEU A 214 -21.30 6.93 -12.13
C LEU A 214 -22.29 5.83 -12.50
N ARG A 215 -22.96 5.21 -11.51
CA ARG A 215 -23.95 4.14 -11.76
C ARG A 215 -25.19 4.62 -12.48
N THR A 216 -25.60 5.87 -12.26
CA THR A 216 -26.72 6.47 -13.01
C THR A 216 -26.36 6.65 -14.50
N GLN A 217 -25.13 6.99 -14.81
CA GLN A 217 -24.66 7.21 -16.19
C GLN A 217 -24.20 5.93 -16.88
N GLN A 218 -23.62 5.00 -16.13
CA GLN A 218 -23.08 3.74 -16.60
C GLN A 218 -23.57 2.58 -15.70
N PRO A 219 -24.75 2.06 -15.94
CA PRO A 219 -25.29 0.95 -15.14
C PRO A 219 -24.37 -0.27 -15.15
N SER A 220 -24.15 -0.85 -13.98
CA SER A 220 -23.37 -2.07 -13.79
C SER A 220 -23.86 -2.79 -12.53
N ASN A 221 -23.69 -4.10 -12.47
CA ASN A 221 -24.02 -4.91 -11.30
C ASN A 221 -22.96 -4.84 -10.20
N ARG A 222 -21.79 -4.22 -10.47
CA ARG A 222 -20.71 -4.05 -9.52
C ARG A 222 -21.16 -3.16 -8.35
N LYS A 223 -20.83 -3.56 -7.14
CA LYS A 223 -21.17 -2.83 -5.92
C LYS A 223 -19.94 -2.10 -5.38
N MET A 224 -20.20 -1.02 -4.66
CA MET A 224 -19.23 -0.40 -3.78
C MET A 224 -19.70 -0.57 -2.33
N HIS A 225 -18.81 -1.13 -1.51
CA HIS A 225 -19.01 -1.36 -0.09
C HIS A 225 -18.12 -0.44 0.74
N GLU A 226 -18.34 -0.34 2.04
CA GLU A 226 -17.35 0.09 3.02
C GLU A 226 -16.86 -1.10 3.82
N GLY A 227 -15.58 -1.08 4.22
CA GLY A 227 -15.05 -2.20 4.97
C GLY A 227 -13.65 -1.99 5.53
N VAL A 228 -13.27 -2.95 6.37
CA VAL A 228 -12.01 -3.01 7.10
C VAL A 228 -10.98 -3.84 6.33
N TYR A 229 -9.79 -3.30 6.14
CA TYR A 229 -8.69 -3.99 5.47
C TYR A 229 -7.72 -4.62 6.48
N ALA A 230 -7.48 -5.92 6.36
CA ALA A 230 -6.40 -6.58 7.09
C ALA A 230 -5.09 -6.52 6.30
N PHE A 231 -4.06 -5.91 6.89
CA PHE A 231 -2.71 -5.92 6.35
C PHE A 231 -1.89 -7.07 6.91
N VAL A 232 -1.41 -7.94 6.03
CA VAL A 232 -0.49 -9.05 6.30
C VAL A 232 0.82 -8.86 5.54
N ALA A 233 1.91 -9.44 6.04
CA ALA A 233 3.24 -9.24 5.46
C ALA A 233 3.46 -9.97 4.12
N GLY A 234 2.77 -11.09 3.86
CA GLY A 234 3.04 -11.98 2.74
C GLY A 234 4.38 -12.72 2.89
N PRO A 235 4.93 -13.33 1.83
CA PRO A 235 4.46 -13.41 0.43
C PRO A 235 3.37 -14.46 0.16
N THR A 236 3.05 -15.33 1.13
CA THR A 236 2.01 -16.35 0.95
C THR A 236 0.63 -15.75 1.09
N TYR A 237 -0.33 -16.26 0.34
CA TYR A 237 -1.73 -16.10 0.67
C TYR A 237 -2.04 -16.81 1.98
N GLU A 238 -3.15 -16.42 2.60
CA GLU A 238 -3.57 -16.90 3.92
C GLU A 238 -4.05 -18.35 3.87
N THR A 239 -3.76 -19.08 4.92
CA THR A 239 -4.43 -20.38 5.20
C THR A 239 -5.90 -20.15 5.50
N ARG A 240 -6.71 -21.20 5.35
CA ARG A 240 -8.14 -21.17 5.73
C ARG A 240 -8.35 -20.76 7.20
N ALA A 241 -7.43 -21.13 8.09
CA ALA A 241 -7.48 -20.76 9.50
C ALA A 241 -7.19 -19.27 9.71
N GLU A 242 -6.20 -18.72 9.01
CA GLU A 242 -5.89 -17.30 9.01
C GLU A 242 -7.03 -16.48 8.41
N CYS A 243 -7.63 -16.91 7.29
CA CYS A 243 -8.82 -16.24 6.73
C CYS A 243 -9.96 -16.14 7.77
N ARG A 244 -10.27 -17.24 8.48
CA ARG A 244 -11.28 -17.21 9.55
C ARG A 244 -10.88 -16.31 10.72
N MET A 245 -9.61 -16.33 11.12
CA MET A 245 -9.10 -15.45 12.17
C MET A 245 -9.31 -13.98 11.79
N LEU A 246 -8.91 -13.59 10.59
CA LEU A 246 -9.03 -12.21 10.10
C LEU A 246 -10.50 -11.77 10.01
N SER A 247 -11.38 -12.64 9.47
CA SER A 247 -12.82 -12.39 9.42
C SER A 247 -13.43 -12.24 10.82
N ASN A 248 -13.04 -13.08 11.79
CA ASN A 248 -13.50 -13.00 13.18
C ASN A 248 -12.98 -11.74 13.91
N LEU A 249 -11.85 -11.18 13.48
CA LEU A 249 -11.33 -9.90 13.97
C LEU A 249 -12.06 -8.70 13.36
N GLY A 250 -12.98 -8.92 12.42
CA GLY A 250 -13.78 -7.89 11.78
C GLY A 250 -13.21 -7.35 10.48
N ALA A 251 -12.23 -8.03 9.85
CA ALA A 251 -11.75 -7.67 8.54
C ALA A 251 -12.72 -8.12 7.44
N ASP A 252 -12.96 -7.26 6.45
CA ASP A 252 -13.76 -7.51 5.26
C ASP A 252 -12.94 -7.93 4.06
N VAL A 253 -11.71 -7.43 3.98
CA VAL A 253 -10.75 -7.75 2.92
C VAL A 253 -9.34 -7.91 3.49
N VAL A 254 -8.48 -8.65 2.78
CA VAL A 254 -7.09 -8.89 3.18
C VAL A 254 -6.13 -8.63 2.03
N GLY A 255 -4.96 -8.09 2.35
CA GLY A 255 -3.89 -7.91 1.37
C GLY A 255 -2.56 -7.52 2.01
N MET A 256 -1.54 -7.34 1.15
CA MET A 256 -0.13 -7.26 1.55
C MET A 256 0.49 -5.88 1.30
N SER A 257 -0.31 -4.80 1.33
CA SER A 257 0.14 -3.44 1.00
C SER A 257 -0.68 -2.36 1.72
N THR A 258 -0.54 -1.10 1.28
CA THR A 258 -1.46 0.02 1.52
C THR A 258 -1.43 0.59 2.95
N VAL A 259 -1.56 -0.23 3.99
CA VAL A 259 -1.61 0.25 5.39
C VAL A 259 -0.33 0.97 5.82
N PRO A 260 0.89 0.50 5.51
CA PRO A 260 2.10 1.26 5.81
C PRO A 260 2.11 2.66 5.16
N GLU A 261 1.64 2.76 3.91
CA GLU A 261 1.53 4.04 3.17
C GLU A 261 0.49 4.96 3.83
N ILE A 262 -0.67 4.42 4.26
CA ILE A 262 -1.71 5.17 4.96
C ILE A 262 -1.19 5.73 6.29
N ILE A 263 -0.50 4.91 7.07
CA ILE A 263 0.09 5.33 8.36
C ILE A 263 1.05 6.51 8.16
N VAL A 264 1.94 6.42 7.17
CA VAL A 264 2.90 7.49 6.86
C VAL A 264 2.23 8.72 6.26
N ALA A 265 1.21 8.55 5.42
CA ALA A 265 0.40 9.65 4.90
C ALA A 265 -0.28 10.44 6.04
N ARG A 266 -0.90 9.72 6.98
CA ARG A 266 -1.55 10.32 8.16
C ARG A 266 -0.55 10.96 9.12
N HIS A 267 0.58 10.31 9.37
CA HIS A 267 1.69 10.90 10.13
C HIS A 267 2.14 12.24 9.54
N SER A 268 2.15 12.32 8.21
CA SER A 268 2.55 13.52 7.46
C SER A 268 1.41 14.53 7.23
N GLY A 269 0.24 14.33 7.86
CA GLY A 269 -0.90 15.26 7.77
C GLY A 269 -1.64 15.25 6.42
N MET A 270 -1.43 14.26 5.56
CA MET A 270 -2.20 14.10 4.33
C MET A 270 -3.56 13.47 4.60
N ARG A 271 -4.57 13.87 3.83
CA ARG A 271 -5.89 13.21 3.81
C ARG A 271 -5.81 11.92 3.02
N VAL A 272 -6.51 10.88 3.44
CA VAL A 272 -6.43 9.55 2.83
C VAL A 272 -7.80 9.06 2.39
N LEU A 273 -7.86 8.56 1.15
CA LEU A 273 -8.97 7.78 0.61
C LEU A 273 -8.39 6.50 0.00
N ALA A 274 -8.91 5.35 0.37
CA ALA A 274 -8.37 4.09 -0.12
C ALA A 274 -9.48 3.15 -0.62
N PHE A 275 -9.18 2.43 -1.71
CA PHE A 275 -10.07 1.46 -2.31
C PHE A 275 -9.36 0.12 -2.48
N SER A 276 -10.05 -0.94 -2.10
CA SER A 276 -9.68 -2.31 -2.45
C SER A 276 -10.59 -2.82 -3.57
N LEU A 277 -10.01 -3.45 -4.57
CA LEU A 277 -10.73 -4.27 -5.52
C LEU A 277 -10.74 -5.71 -5.00
N VAL A 278 -11.91 -6.30 -4.83
CA VAL A 278 -12.03 -7.72 -4.49
C VAL A 278 -11.64 -8.55 -5.71
N THR A 279 -10.50 -9.23 -5.65
CA THR A 279 -9.96 -9.98 -6.79
C THR A 279 -10.18 -11.48 -6.71
N ASN A 280 -10.41 -11.98 -5.51
CA ASN A 280 -10.73 -13.37 -5.22
C ASN A 280 -11.51 -13.46 -3.90
N LYS A 281 -12.24 -14.53 -3.70
CA LYS A 281 -12.85 -14.83 -2.38
C LYS A 281 -11.87 -15.63 -1.55
N ALA A 282 -11.61 -15.19 -0.32
CA ALA A 282 -10.84 -15.95 0.66
C ALA A 282 -11.58 -17.23 1.07
N VAL A 283 -10.86 -18.32 1.27
CA VAL A 283 -11.46 -19.60 1.62
C VAL A 283 -11.64 -19.69 3.14
N LEU A 284 -12.87 -19.55 3.60
CA LEU A 284 -13.23 -19.60 5.03
C LEU A 284 -13.60 -21.00 5.53
N ASP A 285 -13.93 -21.92 4.62
CA ASP A 285 -14.33 -23.28 4.99
C ASP A 285 -13.20 -24.02 5.70
N SER A 286 -13.57 -24.88 6.64
CA SER A 286 -12.59 -25.74 7.31
C SER A 286 -11.99 -26.75 6.32
N VAL A 287 -10.74 -27.12 6.56
CA VAL A 287 -10.11 -28.24 5.84
C VAL A 287 -10.85 -29.52 6.17
N PRO A 288 -11.17 -30.38 5.19
CA PRO A 288 -11.74 -31.70 5.47
C PRO A 288 -10.82 -32.48 6.43
N LYS A 289 -11.44 -33.20 7.39
CA LYS A 289 -10.67 -34.04 8.29
C LYS A 289 -10.14 -35.26 7.53
N GLY A 290 -8.97 -35.76 7.91
CA GLY A 290 -8.38 -36.95 7.29
C GLY A 290 -9.19 -38.24 7.50
N ASP A 291 -10.06 -38.26 8.52
CA ASP A 291 -11.00 -39.37 8.85
C ASP A 291 -12.40 -39.16 8.25
N ASP A 292 -12.62 -38.14 7.42
CA ASP A 292 -13.90 -37.88 6.77
C ASP A 292 -14.27 -39.04 5.83
N PRO A 293 -15.39 -39.74 6.08
CA PRO A 293 -15.81 -40.86 5.25
C PRO A 293 -16.03 -40.52 3.77
N SER A 294 -16.35 -39.23 3.46
CA SER A 294 -16.56 -38.79 2.10
C SER A 294 -15.27 -38.74 1.26
N LEU A 295 -14.10 -38.89 1.90
CA LEU A 295 -12.81 -38.95 1.23
C LEU A 295 -12.36 -40.37 0.88
N GLN A 296 -13.04 -41.37 1.40
CA GLN A 296 -12.68 -42.79 1.16
C GLN A 296 -12.83 -43.12 -0.33
N GLY A 297 -11.82 -43.77 -0.89
CA GLY A 297 -11.83 -44.22 -2.29
C GLY A 297 -11.53 -43.11 -3.33
N LEU A 298 -11.31 -41.91 -2.88
CA LEU A 298 -10.87 -40.81 -3.81
C LEU A 298 -9.40 -41.00 -4.21
N SER A 299 -9.10 -40.74 -5.47
CA SER A 299 -7.72 -40.68 -5.95
C SER A 299 -6.99 -39.46 -5.39
N ARG A 300 -5.65 -39.47 -5.49
CA ARG A 300 -4.81 -38.33 -5.07
C ARG A 300 -5.21 -37.05 -5.81
N GLU A 301 -5.51 -37.15 -7.08
CA GLU A 301 -5.93 -36.03 -7.94
C GLU A 301 -7.28 -35.46 -7.48
N GLN A 302 -8.26 -36.34 -7.17
CA GLN A 302 -9.58 -35.91 -6.66
C GLN A 302 -9.48 -35.24 -5.30
N LEU A 303 -8.60 -35.73 -4.41
CA LEU A 303 -8.32 -35.10 -3.12
C LEU A 303 -7.66 -33.72 -3.30
N ALA A 304 -6.71 -33.62 -4.21
CA ALA A 304 -6.04 -32.34 -4.54
C ALA A 304 -7.03 -31.34 -5.12
N GLU A 305 -7.90 -31.74 -6.07
CA GLU A 305 -8.94 -30.89 -6.64
C GLU A 305 -9.89 -30.36 -5.57
N ARG A 306 -10.30 -31.21 -4.62
CA ARG A 306 -11.20 -30.80 -3.52
C ARG A 306 -10.58 -29.76 -2.61
N LEU A 307 -9.24 -29.81 -2.40
CA LEU A 307 -8.51 -28.82 -1.59
C LEU A 307 -8.19 -27.55 -2.35
N SER A 308 -7.99 -27.62 -3.68
CA SER A 308 -7.61 -26.46 -4.50
C SER A 308 -8.77 -25.51 -4.81
N ARG A 309 -10.02 -25.89 -4.53
CA ARG A 309 -11.18 -25.03 -4.79
C ARG A 309 -11.09 -23.72 -4.02
N GLY A 310 -11.10 -22.60 -4.76
CA GLY A 310 -11.05 -21.26 -4.21
C GLY A 310 -9.64 -20.79 -3.83
N VAL A 311 -8.58 -21.55 -4.14
CA VAL A 311 -7.19 -21.10 -3.93
C VAL A 311 -6.90 -19.92 -4.84
N ALA A 312 -6.51 -18.77 -4.24
CA ALA A 312 -6.17 -17.57 -4.98
C ALA A 312 -4.86 -17.74 -5.78
N ASN A 313 -4.81 -17.13 -6.96
CA ASN A 313 -3.59 -17.02 -7.73
C ASN A 313 -3.42 -15.60 -8.30
N HIS A 314 -2.19 -15.24 -8.65
CA HIS A 314 -1.89 -13.88 -9.12
C HIS A 314 -2.48 -13.53 -10.49
N GLU A 315 -2.71 -14.52 -11.34
CA GLU A 315 -3.31 -14.31 -12.68
C GLU A 315 -4.78 -13.88 -12.55
N GLU A 316 -5.54 -14.50 -11.64
CA GLU A 316 -6.92 -14.08 -11.33
C GLU A 316 -6.98 -12.66 -10.80
N VAL A 317 -6.01 -12.26 -9.96
CA VAL A 317 -5.89 -10.90 -9.44
C VAL A 317 -5.74 -9.88 -10.57
N LEU A 318 -4.87 -10.16 -11.55
CA LEU A 318 -4.65 -9.28 -12.70
C LEU A 318 -5.87 -9.20 -13.62
N GLU A 319 -6.55 -10.32 -13.85
CA GLU A 319 -7.74 -10.36 -14.72
C GLU A 319 -8.92 -9.61 -14.07
N ALA A 320 -9.20 -9.83 -12.79
CA ALA A 320 -10.21 -9.08 -12.06
C ALA A 320 -9.93 -7.57 -12.08
N GLY A 321 -8.64 -7.18 -11.98
CA GLY A 321 -8.20 -5.79 -12.10
C GLY A 321 -8.55 -5.17 -13.45
N LYS A 322 -8.29 -5.86 -14.55
CA LYS A 322 -8.63 -5.37 -15.90
C LYS A 322 -10.13 -5.17 -16.07
N GLN A 323 -10.94 -6.12 -15.61
CA GLN A 323 -12.41 -6.05 -15.71
C GLN A 323 -13.00 -4.90 -14.89
N ALA A 324 -12.38 -4.57 -13.75
CA ALA A 324 -12.84 -3.47 -12.88
C ALA A 324 -12.25 -2.10 -13.24
N ALA A 325 -11.25 -2.06 -14.12
CA ALA A 325 -10.48 -0.85 -14.40
C ALA A 325 -11.35 0.33 -14.83
N ILE A 326 -12.34 0.12 -15.71
CA ILE A 326 -13.21 1.18 -16.22
C ILE A 326 -14.03 1.83 -15.10
N ASP A 327 -14.61 1.01 -14.20
CA ASP A 327 -15.39 1.53 -13.08
C ASP A 327 -14.51 2.30 -12.09
N MET A 328 -13.33 1.77 -11.81
CA MET A 328 -12.36 2.46 -10.93
C MET A 328 -11.87 3.77 -11.56
N GLN A 329 -11.59 3.78 -12.87
CA GLN A 329 -11.20 4.99 -13.60
C GLN A 329 -12.31 6.05 -13.51
N GLY A 330 -13.55 5.68 -13.83
CA GLY A 330 -14.69 6.58 -13.76
C GLY A 330 -14.91 7.15 -12.35
N LEU A 331 -14.73 6.33 -11.32
CA LEU A 331 -14.85 6.77 -9.91
C LEU A 331 -13.73 7.74 -9.54
N VAL A 332 -12.46 7.38 -9.80
CA VAL A 332 -11.30 8.20 -9.47
C VAL A 332 -11.34 9.55 -10.17
N LEU A 333 -11.67 9.57 -11.47
CA LEU A 333 -11.77 10.81 -12.25
C LEU A 333 -12.79 11.78 -11.64
N ARG A 334 -13.97 11.28 -11.24
CA ARG A 334 -15.02 12.09 -10.61
C ARG A 334 -14.60 12.63 -9.25
N ILE A 335 -13.94 11.81 -8.44
CA ILE A 335 -13.43 12.23 -7.12
C ILE A 335 -12.39 13.33 -7.31
N VAL A 336 -11.37 13.11 -8.14
CA VAL A 336 -10.30 14.09 -8.37
C VAL A 336 -10.85 15.41 -8.90
N GLY A 337 -11.84 15.37 -9.80
CA GLY A 337 -12.46 16.58 -10.35
C GLY A 337 -13.21 17.44 -9.32
N GLN A 338 -13.43 16.96 -8.11
CA GLN A 338 -14.12 17.65 -7.01
C GLN A 338 -13.18 18.01 -5.83
N LEU A 339 -11.87 17.72 -5.93
CA LEU A 339 -10.84 18.11 -4.97
C LEU A 339 -10.21 19.46 -5.31
#